data_d6ecb46441604a6343568406aa46aaa6
#
_entry.id   d6ecb46441604a6343568406aa46aaa6
#
_cell.length_a   1.000
_cell.length_b   1.000
_cell.length_c   1.000
_cell.angle_alpha   90.00
_cell.angle_beta   90.00
_cell.angle_gamma   90.00
#
_symmetry.space_group_name_H-M   'P 1'
#
loop_
_entity.id
_entity.type
_entity.pdbx_description
1 polymer ?
#
loop_
_entity_poly.entity_id
_entity_poly.type
_entity_poly.pdbx_seq_one_letter_code
_entity_poly.pdbx_strand_id
1 'polypeptide(L)'
;MTSSTGYKVLAIGEVVFDIYPDEKHIGGAPFNVIYHLSQMGIASRLASRIGDDELGNEFLELSKSKGISLEGIQRDPKKPTGEVQVFLNMQGTPRFEILKDQAFDYIEGSPELTFVEGSFPDFAYFGTLAQRNSTSAKTIQETLGRLKGNSKIFLDINLRPPFYNYETIDTSLQACDILKANEEELLELKRMLGLGYYPGENDLIDHFYKEYNIQSIFITRGKNGADLYKPEKSPLPIKHPTTFSPNIKDTLGAGDAFTSKLIFELIQGKSEEEATKLAINFASKICEVEGALPDEK
;
A
#
# COMPACT_ATOMS: atom_id res chain seq x y z
N MET A 1 -2.36 21.93 -26.51
CA MET A 1 -1.31 20.89 -26.55
C MET A 1 -1.15 20.43 -25.11
N THR A 2 -1.86 19.40 -24.71
CA THR A 2 -1.67 18.76 -23.39
C THR A 2 -0.36 18.00 -23.48
N SER A 3 0.68 18.48 -22.78
CA SER A 3 1.89 17.69 -22.57
C SER A 3 1.45 16.41 -21.88
N SER A 4 1.59 15.28 -22.53
CA SER A 4 1.42 13.96 -21.93
C SER A 4 2.56 13.76 -20.93
N THR A 5 2.38 14.28 -19.73
CA THR A 5 3.28 13.95 -18.62
C THR A 5 2.92 12.54 -18.19
N GLY A 6 3.86 11.60 -18.31
CA GLY A 6 3.71 10.25 -17.81
C GLY A 6 3.27 10.27 -16.33
N TYR A 7 2.63 9.21 -15.86
CA TYR A 7 2.22 9.13 -14.45
C TYR A 7 3.45 9.06 -13.50
N LYS A 8 3.28 9.65 -12.31
CA LYS A 8 4.33 9.76 -11.29
C LYS A 8 4.41 8.57 -10.35
N VAL A 9 3.28 7.90 -10.15
CA VAL A 9 3.17 6.75 -9.24
C VAL A 9 2.44 5.61 -9.94
N LEU A 10 3.03 4.43 -9.88
CA LEU A 10 2.38 3.15 -10.17
C LEU A 10 2.11 2.42 -8.87
N ALA A 11 0.86 2.10 -8.57
CA ALA A 11 0.53 1.10 -7.56
C ALA A 11 0.12 -0.19 -8.26
N ILE A 12 0.54 -1.34 -7.71
CA ILE A 12 0.16 -2.64 -8.23
C ILE A 12 -0.35 -3.54 -7.11
N GLY A 13 -1.56 -4.09 -7.27
CA GLY A 13 -2.15 -4.99 -6.30
C GLY A 13 -3.67 -5.01 -6.33
N GLU A 14 -4.27 -5.26 -5.18
CA GLU A 14 -5.69 -5.56 -5.02
C GLU A 14 -6.60 -4.33 -5.08
N VAL A 15 -7.80 -4.56 -5.62
CA VAL A 15 -9.03 -3.80 -5.37
C VAL A 15 -9.99 -4.77 -4.68
N VAL A 16 -10.55 -4.36 -3.55
CA VAL A 16 -11.49 -5.16 -2.77
C VAL A 16 -12.67 -4.33 -2.30
N PHE A 17 -13.77 -5.00 -2.00
CA PHE A 17 -14.90 -4.41 -1.30
C PHE A 17 -15.05 -5.09 0.05
N ASP A 18 -15.08 -4.30 1.12
CA ASP A 18 -15.44 -4.74 2.45
C ASP A 18 -16.96 -4.83 2.54
N ILE A 19 -17.48 -6.05 2.63
CA ILE A 19 -18.93 -6.33 2.61
C ILE A 19 -19.41 -6.52 4.04
N TYR A 20 -20.12 -5.55 4.55
CA TYR A 20 -20.84 -5.57 5.82
C TYR A 20 -22.26 -6.08 5.62
N PRO A 21 -23.02 -6.45 6.69
CA PRO A 21 -24.40 -6.90 6.54
C PRO A 21 -25.33 -5.89 5.85
N ASP A 22 -25.14 -4.59 6.09
CA ASP A 22 -26.05 -3.54 5.62
C ASP A 22 -25.39 -2.50 4.69
N GLU A 23 -24.07 -2.57 4.51
CA GLU A 23 -23.30 -1.63 3.69
C GLU A 23 -22.08 -2.28 3.06
N LYS A 24 -21.46 -1.61 2.10
CA LYS A 24 -20.19 -2.03 1.52
C LYS A 24 -19.28 -0.83 1.30
N HIS A 25 -17.99 -1.05 1.47
CA HIS A 25 -16.96 -0.02 1.27
C HIS A 25 -15.90 -0.52 0.30
N ILE A 26 -15.54 0.32 -0.64
CA ILE A 26 -14.43 0.02 -1.53
C ILE A 26 -13.10 0.27 -0.83
N GLY A 27 -12.13 -0.60 -1.08
CA GLY A 27 -10.81 -0.54 -0.49
C GLY A 27 -9.77 -1.32 -1.28
N GLY A 28 -8.75 -1.76 -0.57
CA GLY A 28 -7.52 -2.31 -1.12
C GLY A 28 -6.40 -1.29 -0.98
N ALA A 29 -5.32 -1.64 -0.29
CA ALA A 29 -4.26 -0.69 0.01
C ALA A 29 -3.69 0.01 -1.24
N PRO A 30 -3.43 -0.69 -2.37
CA PRO A 30 -2.98 -0.03 -3.59
C PRO A 30 -4.00 0.97 -4.15
N PHE A 31 -5.29 0.63 -4.10
CA PHE A 31 -6.34 1.55 -4.54
C PHE A 31 -6.46 2.76 -3.62
N ASN A 32 -6.45 2.56 -2.30
CA ASN A 32 -6.52 3.65 -1.32
C ASN A 32 -5.38 4.65 -1.51
N VAL A 33 -4.16 4.17 -1.75
CA VAL A 33 -3.00 5.02 -2.01
C VAL A 33 -3.20 5.83 -3.29
N ILE A 34 -3.65 5.22 -4.39
CA ILE A 34 -3.90 5.93 -5.65
C ILE A 34 -5.05 6.93 -5.51
N TYR A 35 -6.11 6.58 -4.77
CA TYR A 35 -7.21 7.50 -4.49
C TYR A 35 -6.69 8.78 -3.84
N HIS A 36 -6.00 8.67 -2.71
CA HIS A 36 -5.47 9.85 -2.01
C HIS A 36 -4.47 10.65 -2.87
N LEU A 37 -3.58 9.99 -3.60
CA LEU A 37 -2.64 10.66 -4.50
C LEU A 37 -3.35 11.42 -5.62
N SER A 38 -4.38 10.83 -6.21
CA SER A 38 -5.20 11.48 -7.24
C SER A 38 -5.90 12.72 -6.69
N GLN A 39 -6.50 12.64 -5.48
CA GLN A 39 -7.13 13.80 -4.83
C GLN A 39 -6.11 14.90 -4.48
N MET A 40 -4.85 14.57 -4.28
CA MET A 40 -3.74 15.53 -4.13
C MET A 40 -3.16 16.04 -5.48
N GLY A 41 -3.76 15.64 -6.62
CA GLY A 41 -3.36 16.11 -7.96
C GLY A 41 -2.14 15.38 -8.55
N ILE A 42 -1.74 14.23 -8.02
CA ILE A 42 -0.66 13.43 -8.59
C ILE A 42 -1.20 12.51 -9.68
N ALA A 43 -0.65 12.62 -10.88
CA ALA A 43 -0.90 11.68 -11.95
C ALA A 43 -0.41 10.29 -11.52
N SER A 44 -1.32 9.37 -11.28
CA SER A 44 -1.05 8.05 -10.74
C SER A 44 -1.82 6.97 -11.49
N ARG A 45 -1.30 5.74 -11.50
CA ARG A 45 -1.89 4.59 -12.16
C ARG A 45 -1.99 3.42 -11.18
N LEU A 46 -3.13 2.75 -11.20
CA LEU A 46 -3.34 1.47 -10.50
C LEU A 46 -3.27 0.34 -11.53
N ALA A 47 -2.38 -0.62 -11.31
CA ALA A 47 -2.38 -1.90 -12.00
C ALA A 47 -3.11 -2.93 -11.14
N SER A 48 -4.30 -3.31 -11.55
CA SER A 48 -5.15 -4.27 -10.84
C SER A 48 -6.04 -5.03 -11.82
N ARG A 49 -6.76 -6.03 -11.30
CA ARG A 49 -7.77 -6.77 -12.06
C ARG A 49 -9.04 -6.90 -11.24
N ILE A 50 -10.17 -6.59 -11.86
CA ILE A 50 -11.53 -6.64 -11.30
C ILE A 50 -12.40 -7.59 -12.11
N GLY A 51 -13.46 -8.08 -11.53
CA GLY A 51 -14.43 -8.93 -12.21
C GLY A 51 -15.27 -8.17 -13.25
N ASP A 52 -15.88 -8.93 -14.15
CA ASP A 52 -16.92 -8.41 -15.03
C ASP A 52 -18.28 -8.57 -14.34
N ASP A 53 -18.43 -7.89 -13.19
CA ASP A 53 -19.53 -7.97 -12.25
C ASP A 53 -19.99 -6.59 -11.76
N GLU A 54 -20.97 -6.57 -10.85
CA GLU A 54 -21.55 -5.35 -10.30
C GLU A 54 -20.53 -4.53 -9.51
N LEU A 55 -19.72 -5.19 -8.65
CA LEU A 55 -18.69 -4.52 -7.85
C LEU A 55 -17.59 -3.92 -8.73
N GLY A 56 -17.19 -4.66 -9.79
CA GLY A 56 -16.25 -4.14 -10.77
C GLY A 56 -16.77 -2.91 -11.52
N ASN A 57 -18.06 -2.89 -11.87
CA ASN A 57 -18.68 -1.72 -12.50
C ASN A 57 -18.75 -0.53 -11.55
N GLU A 58 -19.10 -0.75 -10.28
CA GLU A 58 -19.13 0.28 -9.24
C GLU A 58 -17.74 0.90 -9.01
N PHE A 59 -16.68 0.06 -8.95
CA PHE A 59 -15.31 0.53 -8.89
C PHE A 59 -14.96 1.45 -10.07
N LEU A 60 -15.35 1.08 -11.30
CA LEU A 60 -15.08 1.88 -12.49
C LEU A 60 -15.80 3.23 -12.46
N GLU A 61 -17.06 3.25 -12.01
CA GLU A 61 -17.86 4.47 -11.89
C GLU A 61 -17.27 5.41 -10.83
N LEU A 62 -16.94 4.89 -9.65
CA LEU A 62 -16.28 5.66 -8.59
C LEU A 62 -14.95 6.23 -9.08
N SER A 63 -14.10 5.41 -9.67
CA SER A 63 -12.78 5.84 -10.15
C SER A 63 -12.90 6.97 -11.18
N LYS A 64 -13.84 6.86 -12.13
CA LYS A 64 -14.13 7.92 -13.11
C LYS A 64 -14.59 9.21 -12.42
N SER A 65 -15.50 9.11 -11.45
CA SER A 65 -16.05 10.27 -10.74
C SER A 65 -14.98 11.02 -9.94
N LYS A 66 -13.94 10.31 -9.48
CA LYS A 66 -12.81 10.85 -8.71
C LYS A 66 -11.58 11.18 -9.58
N GLY A 67 -11.69 11.06 -10.91
CA GLY A 67 -10.61 11.37 -11.84
C GLY A 67 -9.43 10.40 -11.79
N ILE A 68 -9.64 9.17 -11.31
CA ILE A 68 -8.62 8.12 -11.25
C ILE A 68 -8.50 7.46 -12.62
N SER A 69 -7.26 7.30 -13.10
CA SER A 69 -6.99 6.62 -14.36
C SER A 69 -7.36 5.14 -14.31
N LEU A 70 -8.05 4.66 -15.34
CA LEU A 70 -8.43 3.26 -15.49
C LEU A 70 -7.49 2.46 -16.41
N GLU A 71 -6.46 3.07 -16.95
CA GLU A 71 -5.59 2.44 -17.96
C GLU A 71 -4.84 1.20 -17.50
N GLY A 72 -4.64 1.04 -16.18
CA GLY A 72 -4.02 -0.16 -15.60
C GLY A 72 -5.02 -1.21 -15.10
N ILE A 73 -6.32 -1.00 -15.29
CA ILE A 73 -7.37 -1.88 -14.77
C ILE A 73 -7.76 -2.93 -15.79
N GLN A 74 -7.57 -4.19 -15.44
CA GLN A 74 -7.96 -5.36 -16.23
C GLN A 74 -9.35 -5.84 -15.82
N ARG A 75 -10.10 -6.44 -16.77
CA ARG A 75 -11.40 -7.08 -16.54
C ARG A 75 -11.24 -8.59 -16.63
N ASP A 76 -11.77 -9.32 -15.65
CA ASP A 76 -11.81 -10.78 -15.67
C ASP A 76 -13.25 -11.28 -15.92
N PRO A 77 -13.49 -12.05 -16.99
CA PRO A 77 -14.84 -12.55 -17.29
C PRO A 77 -15.26 -13.75 -16.43
N LYS A 78 -14.36 -14.29 -15.59
CA LYS A 78 -14.57 -15.53 -14.84
C LYS A 78 -14.38 -15.39 -13.34
N LYS A 79 -13.52 -14.45 -12.91
CA LYS A 79 -13.19 -14.26 -11.50
C LYS A 79 -13.91 -13.02 -11.00
N PRO A 80 -14.53 -13.09 -9.80
CA PRO A 80 -15.23 -11.94 -9.23
C PRO A 80 -14.25 -10.84 -8.77
N THR A 81 -14.76 -9.64 -8.70
CA THR A 81 -14.06 -8.52 -8.02
C THR A 81 -13.73 -8.90 -6.58
N GLY A 82 -12.63 -8.38 -6.07
CA GLY A 82 -12.14 -8.70 -4.73
C GLY A 82 -13.17 -8.38 -3.63
N GLU A 83 -13.40 -9.31 -2.73
CA GLU A 83 -14.30 -9.17 -1.58
C GLU A 83 -13.64 -9.56 -0.27
N VAL A 84 -13.97 -8.80 0.76
CA VAL A 84 -13.68 -9.08 2.16
C VAL A 84 -15.00 -9.13 2.91
N GLN A 85 -15.38 -10.29 3.41
CA GLN A 85 -16.59 -10.44 4.23
C GLN A 85 -16.32 -9.95 5.65
N VAL A 86 -17.17 -9.06 6.15
CA VAL A 86 -17.05 -8.49 7.49
C VAL A 86 -18.14 -9.04 8.39
N PHE A 87 -17.73 -9.78 9.40
CA PHE A 87 -18.62 -10.36 10.41
C PHE A 87 -18.48 -9.58 11.71
N LEU A 88 -19.58 -9.08 12.25
CA LEU A 88 -19.58 -8.43 13.56
C LEU A 88 -19.86 -9.48 14.64
N ASN A 89 -19.02 -9.53 15.68
CA ASN A 89 -19.32 -10.34 16.85
C ASN A 89 -20.40 -9.69 17.72
N MET A 90 -20.83 -10.34 18.80
CA MET A 90 -21.87 -9.81 19.71
C MET A 90 -21.49 -8.48 20.39
N GLN A 91 -20.21 -8.12 20.42
CA GLN A 91 -19.68 -6.87 20.95
C GLN A 91 -19.48 -5.80 19.86
N GLY A 92 -19.88 -6.09 18.58
CA GLY A 92 -19.69 -5.19 17.46
C GLY A 92 -18.25 -5.14 16.91
N THR A 93 -17.34 -6.01 17.36
CA THR A 93 -15.97 -6.06 16.86
C THR A 93 -15.95 -6.76 15.51
N PRO A 94 -15.38 -6.13 14.43
CA PRO A 94 -15.33 -6.74 13.12
C PRO A 94 -14.29 -7.87 13.04
N ARG A 95 -14.65 -8.93 12.31
CA ARG A 95 -13.74 -9.97 11.82
C ARG A 95 -13.78 -9.94 10.30
N PHE A 96 -12.63 -9.81 9.71
CA PHE A 96 -12.47 -9.75 8.26
C PHE A 96 -12.08 -11.11 7.68
N GLU A 97 -12.75 -11.52 6.61
CA GLU A 97 -12.43 -12.74 5.87
C GLU A 97 -12.24 -12.40 4.39
N ILE A 98 -10.99 -12.35 3.95
CA ILE A 98 -10.65 -12.07 2.55
C ILE A 98 -10.94 -13.33 1.72
N LEU A 99 -11.83 -13.21 0.75
CA LEU A 99 -12.20 -14.33 -0.10
C LEU A 99 -11.04 -14.73 -1.02
N LYS A 100 -10.96 -16.01 -1.34
CA LYS A 100 -9.95 -16.57 -2.25
C LYS A 100 -10.43 -16.52 -3.69
N ASP A 101 -9.50 -16.69 -4.64
CA ASP A 101 -9.79 -16.89 -6.06
C ASP A 101 -10.52 -15.69 -6.71
N GLN A 102 -10.07 -14.50 -6.39
CA GLN A 102 -10.62 -13.24 -6.87
C GLN A 102 -9.84 -12.71 -8.09
N ALA A 103 -10.40 -11.76 -8.83
CA ALA A 103 -9.77 -11.22 -10.04
C ALA A 103 -8.36 -10.68 -9.80
N PHE A 104 -8.10 -9.99 -8.69
CA PHE A 104 -6.78 -9.46 -8.36
C PHE A 104 -5.71 -10.54 -8.12
N ASP A 105 -6.10 -11.80 -7.93
CA ASP A 105 -5.19 -12.95 -7.88
C ASP A 105 -4.57 -13.28 -9.25
N TYR A 106 -5.08 -12.67 -10.33
CA TYR A 106 -4.77 -12.97 -11.73
C TYR A 106 -4.37 -11.74 -12.54
N ILE A 107 -3.68 -10.78 -11.92
CA ILE A 107 -3.14 -9.60 -12.62
C ILE A 107 -2.11 -10.06 -13.65
N GLU A 108 -2.34 -9.73 -14.92
CA GLU A 108 -1.44 -10.05 -16.03
C GLU A 108 -0.49 -8.89 -16.31
N GLY A 109 0.77 -9.22 -16.60
CA GLY A 109 1.78 -8.22 -16.91
C GLY A 109 1.64 -7.66 -18.32
N SER A 110 1.87 -6.36 -18.48
CA SER A 110 2.06 -5.75 -19.78
C SER A 110 3.20 -4.73 -19.76
N PRO A 111 3.91 -4.51 -20.87
CA PRO A 111 4.97 -3.52 -20.93
C PRO A 111 4.51 -2.11 -20.59
N GLU A 112 3.27 -1.77 -20.92
CA GLU A 112 2.65 -0.46 -20.69
C GLU A 112 2.46 -0.14 -19.20
N LEU A 113 2.53 -1.14 -18.32
CA LEU A 113 2.50 -0.92 -16.87
C LEU A 113 3.75 -0.20 -16.33
N THR A 114 4.88 -0.32 -17.01
CA THR A 114 6.16 0.19 -16.48
C THR A 114 6.70 1.40 -17.19
N PHE A 115 6.29 1.62 -18.42
CA PHE A 115 6.86 2.67 -19.25
C PHE A 115 5.79 3.28 -20.16
N VAL A 116 5.55 4.57 -20.00
CA VAL A 116 4.60 5.32 -20.80
C VAL A 116 5.28 6.56 -21.35
N GLU A 117 5.23 6.73 -22.69
CA GLU A 117 5.68 7.94 -23.40
C GLU A 117 7.12 8.39 -23.08
N GLY A 118 8.02 7.41 -22.84
CA GLY A 118 9.43 7.70 -22.63
C GLY A 118 9.84 7.96 -21.19
N SER A 119 8.96 7.70 -20.20
CA SER A 119 9.29 7.87 -18.78
C SER A 119 8.87 6.71 -17.91
N PHE A 120 9.64 6.47 -16.84
CA PHE A 120 9.27 5.60 -15.71
C PHE A 120 8.54 6.43 -14.65
N PRO A 121 7.68 5.82 -13.82
CA PRO A 121 7.12 6.48 -12.64
C PRO A 121 8.23 6.83 -11.64
N ASP A 122 8.04 7.90 -10.87
CA ASP A 122 8.97 8.26 -9.79
C ASP A 122 8.92 7.20 -8.65
N PHE A 123 7.71 6.68 -8.38
CA PHE A 123 7.48 5.64 -7.37
C PHE A 123 6.68 4.47 -7.92
N ALA A 124 7.03 3.27 -7.47
CA ALA A 124 6.22 2.05 -7.58
C ALA A 124 5.81 1.60 -6.18
N TYR A 125 4.51 1.48 -5.93
CA TYR A 125 3.93 1.02 -4.66
C TYR A 125 3.37 -0.39 -4.81
N PHE A 126 3.62 -1.24 -3.83
CA PHE A 126 3.03 -2.57 -3.76
C PHE A 126 2.94 -3.09 -2.31
N GLY A 127 2.14 -4.15 -2.13
CA GLY A 127 2.00 -4.89 -0.87
C GLY A 127 2.10 -6.40 -1.09
N THR A 128 1.80 -7.16 -0.04
CA THR A 128 1.94 -8.64 -0.09
C THR A 128 0.67 -9.36 -0.50
N LEU A 129 -0.52 -8.81 -0.27
CA LEU A 129 -1.79 -9.54 -0.42
C LEU A 129 -2.01 -10.06 -1.85
N ALA A 130 -1.82 -9.24 -2.86
CA ALA A 130 -2.01 -9.65 -4.25
C ALA A 130 -0.97 -10.70 -4.72
N GLN A 131 0.11 -10.90 -3.96
CA GLN A 131 1.13 -11.91 -4.24
C GLN A 131 0.76 -13.31 -3.69
N ARG A 132 -0.40 -13.47 -3.07
CA ARG A 132 -0.88 -14.77 -2.56
C ARG A 132 -1.14 -15.81 -3.65
N ASN A 133 -1.32 -15.38 -4.89
CA ASN A 133 -1.44 -16.24 -6.07
C ASN A 133 -0.24 -16.05 -6.99
N SER A 134 0.28 -17.14 -7.53
CA SER A 134 1.49 -17.14 -8.34
C SER A 134 1.39 -16.28 -9.61
N THR A 135 0.21 -16.11 -10.20
CA THR A 135 0.01 -15.29 -11.40
C THR A 135 0.31 -13.82 -11.09
N SER A 136 -0.38 -13.24 -10.12
CA SER A 136 -0.14 -11.86 -9.72
C SER A 136 1.24 -11.67 -9.07
N ALA A 137 1.71 -12.64 -8.27
CA ALA A 137 3.05 -12.59 -7.70
C ALA A 137 4.13 -12.45 -8.79
N LYS A 138 4.06 -13.28 -9.83
CA LYS A 138 4.98 -13.22 -10.97
C LYS A 138 4.91 -11.85 -11.67
N THR A 139 3.71 -11.38 -11.99
CA THR A 139 3.50 -10.08 -12.64
C THR A 139 4.08 -8.93 -11.80
N ILE A 140 3.81 -8.93 -10.49
CA ILE A 140 4.33 -7.91 -9.57
C ILE A 140 5.85 -7.93 -9.58
N GLN A 141 6.49 -9.09 -9.35
CA GLN A 141 7.94 -9.21 -9.29
C GLN A 141 8.63 -8.84 -10.61
N GLU A 142 8.09 -9.26 -11.76
CA GLU A 142 8.61 -8.87 -13.07
C GLU A 142 8.47 -7.37 -13.33
N THR A 143 7.35 -6.77 -12.91
CA THR A 143 7.12 -5.33 -13.03
C THR A 143 8.12 -4.55 -12.18
N LEU A 144 8.30 -4.92 -10.91
CA LEU A 144 9.27 -4.30 -10.01
C LEU A 144 10.71 -4.45 -10.54
N GLY A 145 11.05 -5.62 -11.07
CA GLY A 145 12.37 -5.87 -11.69
C GLY A 145 12.68 -4.93 -12.86
N ARG A 146 11.67 -4.56 -13.67
CA ARG A 146 11.82 -3.58 -14.77
C ARG A 146 11.96 -2.15 -14.26
N LEU A 147 11.36 -1.83 -13.13
CA LEU A 147 11.37 -0.48 -12.53
C LEU A 147 12.62 -0.22 -11.69
N LYS A 148 13.28 -1.28 -11.20
CA LYS A 148 14.45 -1.17 -10.32
C LYS A 148 15.56 -0.32 -10.95
N GLY A 149 16.03 0.68 -10.19
CA GLY A 149 17.04 1.64 -10.66
C GLY A 149 16.49 2.84 -11.45
N ASN A 150 15.22 2.80 -11.88
CA ASN A 150 14.55 3.92 -12.56
C ASN A 150 13.45 4.54 -11.71
N SER A 151 12.86 3.78 -10.80
CA SER A 151 11.79 4.19 -9.87
C SER A 151 12.19 3.84 -8.45
N LYS A 152 11.70 4.58 -7.47
CA LYS A 152 11.77 4.20 -6.06
C LYS A 152 10.67 3.17 -5.76
N ILE A 153 11.06 1.99 -5.30
CA ILE A 153 10.13 0.90 -5.01
C ILE A 153 9.74 0.94 -3.54
N PHE A 154 8.47 1.26 -3.29
CA PHE A 154 7.88 1.40 -1.97
C PHE A 154 7.06 0.15 -1.61
N LEU A 155 7.51 -0.60 -0.62
CA LEU A 155 6.79 -1.73 -0.04
C LEU A 155 6.05 -1.28 1.21
N ASP A 156 4.72 -1.30 1.19
CA ASP A 156 3.91 -1.38 2.40
C ASP A 156 3.67 -2.87 2.66
N ILE A 157 4.33 -3.43 3.67
CA ILE A 157 4.31 -4.90 3.86
C ILE A 157 2.89 -5.43 4.09
N ASN A 158 2.06 -4.69 4.81
CA ASN A 158 0.62 -4.84 4.97
C ASN A 158 0.15 -6.30 5.07
N LEU A 159 0.71 -7.04 6.03
CA LEU A 159 0.51 -8.47 6.17
C LEU A 159 -0.94 -8.83 6.47
N ARG A 160 -1.49 -9.77 5.71
CA ARG A 160 -2.86 -10.29 5.88
C ARG A 160 -2.84 -11.80 6.07
N PRO A 161 -2.84 -12.29 7.32
CA PRO A 161 -2.89 -13.74 7.57
C PRO A 161 -4.15 -14.39 6.98
N PRO A 162 -4.05 -15.58 6.38
CA PRO A 162 -2.86 -16.43 6.19
C PRO A 162 -2.21 -16.26 4.79
N PHE A 163 -2.35 -15.10 4.12
CA PHE A 163 -2.07 -14.90 2.69
C PHE A 163 -0.63 -14.46 2.39
N TYR A 164 0.32 -14.79 3.25
CA TYR A 164 1.76 -14.57 3.02
C TYR A 164 2.56 -15.79 3.50
N ASN A 165 3.76 -15.92 2.98
CA ASN A 165 4.73 -16.93 3.39
C ASN A 165 6.16 -16.33 3.35
N TYR A 166 7.15 -17.14 3.73
CA TYR A 166 8.55 -16.73 3.72
C TYR A 166 8.98 -16.16 2.34
N GLU A 167 8.70 -16.89 1.26
CA GLU A 167 9.10 -16.53 -0.10
C GLU A 167 8.51 -15.18 -0.54
N THR A 168 7.21 -14.97 -0.29
CA THR A 168 6.54 -13.68 -0.58
C THR A 168 7.18 -12.53 0.19
N ILE A 169 7.48 -12.73 1.47
CA ILE A 169 8.12 -11.70 2.29
C ILE A 169 9.54 -11.43 1.79
N ASP A 170 10.35 -12.45 1.63
CA ASP A 170 11.75 -12.34 1.24
C ASP A 170 11.92 -11.67 -0.12
N THR A 171 11.18 -12.13 -1.14
CA THR A 171 11.21 -11.51 -2.48
C THR A 171 10.72 -10.07 -2.49
N SER A 172 9.72 -9.73 -1.64
CA SER A 172 9.22 -8.35 -1.52
C SER A 172 10.27 -7.43 -0.89
N LEU A 173 10.97 -7.89 0.15
CA LEU A 173 12.05 -7.12 0.77
C LEU A 173 13.24 -6.94 -0.18
N GLN A 174 13.61 -7.97 -0.98
CA GLN A 174 14.66 -7.86 -1.99
C GLN A 174 14.34 -6.86 -3.11
N ALA A 175 13.07 -6.68 -3.41
CA ALA A 175 12.62 -5.78 -4.47
C ALA A 175 12.62 -4.31 -4.03
N CYS A 176 12.32 -4.01 -2.75
CA CYS A 176 12.03 -2.65 -2.32
C CYS A 176 13.27 -1.79 -2.04
N ASP A 177 13.10 -0.47 -2.18
CA ASP A 177 14.03 0.57 -1.72
C ASP A 177 13.57 1.15 -0.39
N ILE A 178 12.25 1.20 -0.19
CA ILE A 178 11.60 1.79 0.99
C ILE A 178 10.65 0.74 1.57
N LEU A 179 10.79 0.46 2.86
CA LEU A 179 9.90 -0.42 3.60
C LEU A 179 9.05 0.40 4.57
N LYS A 180 7.74 0.14 4.59
CA LYS A 180 6.86 0.57 5.67
C LYS A 180 6.26 -0.67 6.32
N ALA A 181 6.24 -0.67 7.64
CA ALA A 181 5.57 -1.68 8.46
C ALA A 181 4.99 -1.01 9.73
N ASN A 182 4.08 -1.69 10.41
CA ASN A 182 3.71 -1.35 11.78
C ASN A 182 4.47 -2.24 12.79
N GLU A 183 4.26 -2.01 14.11
CA GLU A 183 4.96 -2.76 15.15
C GLU A 183 4.67 -4.26 15.13
N GLU A 184 3.42 -4.63 14.87
CA GLU A 184 3.00 -6.03 14.81
C GLU A 184 3.58 -6.74 13.57
N GLU A 185 3.57 -6.05 12.44
CA GLU A 185 4.16 -6.54 11.21
C GLU A 185 5.68 -6.70 11.32
N LEU A 186 6.36 -5.78 11.99
CA LEU A 186 7.79 -5.90 12.25
C LEU A 186 8.13 -7.13 13.09
N LEU A 187 7.33 -7.43 14.10
CA LEU A 187 7.47 -8.66 14.90
C LEU A 187 7.19 -9.92 14.06
N GLU A 188 6.19 -9.86 13.19
CA GLU A 188 5.87 -10.97 12.29
C GLU A 188 6.97 -11.20 11.25
N LEU A 189 7.54 -10.14 10.67
CA LEU A 189 8.73 -10.23 9.79
C LEU A 189 9.88 -10.92 10.51
N LYS A 190 10.16 -10.52 11.75
CA LYS A 190 11.20 -11.16 12.58
C LYS A 190 10.94 -12.67 12.73
N ARG A 191 9.70 -13.07 12.98
CA ARG A 191 9.29 -14.47 13.13
C ARG A 191 9.43 -15.25 11.81
N MET A 192 8.88 -14.70 10.73
CA MET A 192 8.84 -15.36 9.42
C MET A 192 10.22 -15.57 8.79
N LEU A 193 11.12 -14.62 9.01
CA LEU A 193 12.49 -14.68 8.50
C LEU A 193 13.44 -15.46 9.42
N GLY A 194 12.96 -16.03 10.52
CA GLY A 194 13.78 -16.81 11.47
C GLY A 194 14.79 -15.97 12.24
N LEU A 195 14.54 -14.67 12.41
CA LEU A 195 15.46 -13.71 13.02
C LEU A 195 15.29 -13.57 14.53
N GLY A 196 14.78 -14.64 15.20
CA GLY A 196 14.52 -14.65 16.64
C GLY A 196 15.74 -14.39 17.53
N TYR A 197 16.95 -14.56 17.00
CA TYR A 197 18.22 -14.30 17.71
C TYR A 197 18.59 -12.81 17.80
N TYR A 198 17.94 -11.92 17.04
CA TYR A 198 18.15 -10.47 17.20
C TYR A 198 17.42 -9.99 18.47
N PRO A 199 18.14 -9.42 19.46
CA PRO A 199 17.52 -9.05 20.75
C PRO A 199 16.61 -7.83 20.65
N GLY A 200 16.94 -6.87 19.78
CA GLY A 200 16.26 -5.59 19.66
C GLY A 200 15.74 -5.26 18.29
N GLU A 201 14.89 -4.24 18.23
CA GLU A 201 14.36 -3.68 16.99
C GLU A 201 15.49 -3.11 16.11
N ASN A 202 16.42 -2.39 16.72
CA ASN A 202 17.54 -1.77 16.02
C ASN A 202 18.43 -2.81 15.31
N ASP A 203 18.64 -3.98 15.94
CA ASP A 203 19.42 -5.07 15.33
C ASP A 203 18.69 -5.66 14.13
N LEU A 204 17.36 -5.75 14.20
CA LEU A 204 16.52 -6.20 13.10
C LEU A 204 16.53 -5.19 11.93
N ILE A 205 16.44 -3.92 12.23
CA ILE A 205 16.54 -2.83 11.22
C ILE A 205 17.90 -2.86 10.54
N ASP A 206 18.98 -3.01 11.30
CA ASP A 206 20.33 -3.13 10.74
C ASP A 206 20.52 -4.36 9.85
N HIS A 207 19.87 -5.48 10.20
CA HIS A 207 19.79 -6.66 9.34
C HIS A 207 19.10 -6.35 8.01
N PHE A 208 17.97 -5.65 8.02
CA PHE A 208 17.25 -5.28 6.79
C PHE A 208 18.10 -4.41 5.87
N TYR A 209 18.86 -3.46 6.41
CA TYR A 209 19.79 -2.67 5.60
C TYR A 209 20.89 -3.52 4.96
N LYS A 210 21.49 -4.42 5.72
CA LYS A 210 22.62 -5.23 5.24
C LYS A 210 22.20 -6.30 4.25
N GLU A 211 21.08 -6.97 4.52
CA GLU A 211 20.63 -8.12 3.72
C GLU A 211 19.89 -7.69 2.47
N TYR A 212 19.00 -6.69 2.59
CA TYR A 212 18.09 -6.30 1.52
C TYR A 212 18.44 -4.97 0.85
N ASN A 213 19.47 -4.26 1.33
CA ASN A 213 19.88 -2.95 0.81
C ASN A 213 18.75 -1.92 0.77
N ILE A 214 17.84 -1.97 1.75
CA ILE A 214 16.73 -1.02 1.91
C ILE A 214 17.30 0.34 2.27
N GLN A 215 16.79 1.42 1.67
CA GLN A 215 17.30 2.77 1.83
C GLN A 215 16.66 3.52 2.99
N SER A 216 15.38 3.27 3.24
CA SER A 216 14.62 3.89 4.33
C SER A 216 13.55 2.94 4.87
N ILE A 217 13.37 2.91 6.17
CA ILE A 217 12.38 2.08 6.84
C ILE A 217 11.49 2.97 7.71
N PHE A 218 10.17 2.87 7.51
CA PHE A 218 9.15 3.59 8.27
C PHE A 218 8.39 2.60 9.14
N ILE A 219 8.44 2.78 10.45
CA ILE A 219 7.67 1.97 11.40
C ILE A 219 6.57 2.82 12.00
N THR A 220 5.33 2.55 11.62
CA THR A 220 4.15 3.25 12.18
C THR A 220 3.81 2.70 13.57
N ARG A 221 3.50 3.61 14.51
CA ARG A 221 3.26 3.36 15.93
C ARG A 221 1.83 3.73 16.36
N GLY A 222 0.88 3.68 15.45
CA GLY A 222 -0.49 4.09 15.70
C GLY A 222 -0.56 5.50 16.31
N LYS A 223 -1.20 5.63 17.47
CA LYS A 223 -1.31 6.92 18.19
C LYS A 223 0.04 7.55 18.61
N ASN A 224 1.12 6.80 18.58
CA ASN A 224 2.46 7.29 18.94
C ASN A 224 3.22 7.86 17.74
N GLY A 225 2.62 7.88 16.53
CA GLY A 225 3.23 8.44 15.33
C GLY A 225 4.00 7.44 14.49
N ALA A 226 5.19 7.77 14.05
CA ALA A 226 6.04 6.90 13.24
C ALA A 226 7.53 7.15 13.52
N ASP A 227 8.32 6.11 13.37
CA ASP A 227 9.77 6.14 13.42
C ASP A 227 10.34 5.98 12.00
N LEU A 228 11.29 6.86 11.67
CA LEU A 228 12.07 6.77 10.43
C LEU A 228 13.46 6.24 10.77
N TYR A 229 13.88 5.17 10.11
CA TYR A 229 15.22 4.63 10.16
C TYR A 229 15.94 4.90 8.84
N LYS A 230 17.23 5.23 8.91
CA LYS A 230 18.11 5.50 7.76
C LYS A 230 19.48 4.88 7.99
N PRO A 231 20.11 4.25 6.96
CA PRO A 231 21.40 3.58 7.13
C PRO A 231 22.51 4.48 7.66
N GLU A 232 22.58 5.72 7.17
CA GLU A 232 23.62 6.68 7.54
C GLU A 232 23.52 7.18 8.99
N LYS A 233 22.36 7.03 9.63
CA LYS A 233 22.15 7.45 11.02
C LYS A 233 22.28 6.30 12.02
N SER A 234 22.63 5.08 11.52
CA SER A 234 22.77 3.84 12.30
C SER A 234 21.54 3.51 13.13
N PRO A 235 21.36 2.36 13.73
CA PRO A 235 20.03 1.78 14.02
C PRO A 235 19.11 2.60 14.93
N LEU A 236 19.44 3.86 15.21
CA LEU A 236 18.58 4.73 16.04
C LEU A 236 17.53 5.43 15.19
N PRO A 237 16.24 5.32 15.56
CA PRO A 237 15.17 5.97 14.83
C PRO A 237 15.14 7.48 14.99
N ILE A 238 14.73 8.16 13.94
CA ILE A 238 14.24 9.53 14.02
C ILE A 238 12.76 9.45 14.37
N LYS A 239 12.41 9.77 15.62
CA LYS A 239 11.05 9.65 16.14
C LYS A 239 10.20 10.85 15.75
N HIS A 240 9.03 10.56 15.22
CA HIS A 240 8.03 11.56 14.87
C HIS A 240 6.73 11.28 15.64
N PRO A 241 6.53 11.91 16.82
CA PRO A 241 5.29 11.73 17.57
C PRO A 241 4.10 12.37 16.85
N THR A 242 2.93 11.77 16.99
CA THR A 242 1.69 12.37 16.51
C THR A 242 1.19 13.43 17.50
N THR A 243 0.55 14.48 16.99
CA THR A 243 -0.39 15.29 17.76
C THR A 243 -1.74 14.58 17.68
N PHE A 244 -2.05 13.80 18.72
CA PHE A 244 -3.24 12.97 18.78
C PHE A 244 -4.53 13.81 18.62
N SER A 245 -5.39 13.44 17.66
CA SER A 245 -6.73 14.01 17.59
C SER A 245 -7.64 13.31 18.61
N PRO A 246 -8.39 14.06 19.43
CA PRO A 246 -9.36 13.46 20.36
C PRO A 246 -10.61 12.89 19.65
N ASN A 247 -10.78 13.13 18.35
CA ASN A 247 -12.00 12.85 17.60
C ASN A 247 -11.87 11.64 16.66
N ILE A 248 -11.11 10.61 17.03
CA ILE A 248 -10.98 9.39 16.21
C ILE A 248 -12.32 8.70 16.09
N LYS A 249 -12.78 8.50 14.85
CA LYS A 249 -13.98 7.74 14.50
C LYS A 249 -13.61 6.36 13.97
N ASP A 250 -12.64 6.31 13.07
CA ASP A 250 -12.21 5.08 12.41
C ASP A 250 -10.69 5.13 12.15
N THR A 251 -10.02 4.00 12.22
CA THR A 251 -8.60 3.88 11.89
C THR A 251 -8.36 3.12 10.59
N LEU A 252 -9.44 2.71 9.91
CA LEU A 252 -9.36 2.04 8.61
C LEU A 252 -8.72 2.97 7.58
N GLY A 253 -7.76 2.46 6.81
CA GLY A 253 -7.05 3.24 5.79
C GLY A 253 -6.04 4.27 6.31
N ALA A 254 -5.86 4.42 7.62
CA ALA A 254 -4.86 5.36 8.17
C ALA A 254 -3.43 5.07 7.69
N GLY A 255 -3.08 3.79 7.56
CA GLY A 255 -1.80 3.35 6.98
C GLY A 255 -1.63 3.76 5.53
N ASP A 256 -2.68 3.60 4.73
CA ASP A 256 -2.67 3.95 3.30
C ASP A 256 -2.64 5.47 3.12
N ALA A 257 -3.38 6.21 3.96
CA ALA A 257 -3.34 7.67 4.01
C ALA A 257 -1.94 8.19 4.39
N PHE A 258 -1.29 7.58 5.40
CA PHE A 258 0.10 7.88 5.74
C PHE A 258 1.02 7.67 4.54
N THR A 259 0.95 6.50 3.90
CA THR A 259 1.80 6.16 2.76
C THR A 259 1.58 7.09 1.57
N SER A 260 0.33 7.39 1.23
CA SER A 260 0.01 8.29 0.12
C SER A 260 0.56 9.69 0.34
N LYS A 261 0.40 10.25 1.55
CA LYS A 261 0.92 11.57 1.88
C LYS A 261 2.43 11.58 1.94
N LEU A 262 3.05 10.53 2.45
CA LEU A 262 4.51 10.37 2.44
C LEU A 262 5.06 10.41 1.01
N ILE A 263 4.51 9.59 0.10
CA ILE A 263 4.91 9.56 -1.31
C ILE A 263 4.68 10.92 -1.96
N PHE A 264 3.53 11.57 -1.71
CA PHE A 264 3.23 12.91 -2.21
C PHE A 264 4.33 13.92 -1.84
N GLU A 265 4.69 13.99 -0.56
CA GLU A 265 5.67 14.96 -0.07
C GLU A 265 7.09 14.69 -0.60
N LEU A 266 7.44 13.39 -0.77
CA LEU A 266 8.71 13.00 -1.39
C LEU A 266 8.77 13.43 -2.87
N ILE A 267 7.68 13.31 -3.63
CA ILE A 267 7.57 13.83 -5.01
C ILE A 267 7.71 15.35 -5.04
N GLN A 268 7.23 16.06 -4.00
CA GLN A 268 7.42 17.51 -3.87
C GLN A 268 8.84 17.92 -3.46
N GLY A 269 9.76 16.95 -3.27
CA GLY A 269 11.16 17.20 -2.92
C GLY A 269 11.42 17.47 -1.43
N LYS A 270 10.45 17.15 -0.57
CA LYS A 270 10.64 17.23 0.88
C LYS A 270 11.63 16.16 1.38
N SER A 271 12.31 16.45 2.48
CA SER A 271 13.07 15.42 3.18
C SER A 271 12.15 14.34 3.75
N GLU A 272 12.64 13.11 3.92
CA GLU A 272 11.86 12.02 4.53
C GLU A 272 11.37 12.37 5.94
N GLU A 273 12.17 13.13 6.70
CA GLU A 273 11.79 13.60 8.05
C GLU A 273 10.60 14.56 8.01
N GLU A 274 10.61 15.51 7.08
CA GLU A 274 9.50 16.46 6.91
C GLU A 274 8.26 15.75 6.34
N ALA A 275 8.45 14.90 5.34
CA ALA A 275 7.39 14.12 4.74
C ALA A 275 6.70 13.21 5.76
N THR A 276 7.47 12.57 6.68
CA THR A 276 6.92 11.74 7.76
C THR A 276 6.00 12.54 8.68
N LYS A 277 6.42 13.75 9.11
CA LYS A 277 5.57 14.62 9.95
C LYS A 277 4.26 14.98 9.28
N LEU A 278 4.32 15.34 7.99
CA LEU A 278 3.14 15.69 7.21
C LEU A 278 2.22 14.49 6.97
N ALA A 279 2.80 13.30 6.76
CA ALA A 279 2.08 12.05 6.60
C ALA A 279 1.32 11.64 7.88
N ILE A 280 1.96 11.76 9.06
CA ILE A 280 1.31 11.52 10.34
C ILE A 280 0.10 12.44 10.53
N ASN A 281 0.26 13.75 10.28
CA ASN A 281 -0.81 14.72 10.43
C ASN A 281 -1.98 14.45 9.47
N PHE A 282 -1.69 14.03 8.24
CA PHE A 282 -2.72 13.66 7.27
C PHE A 282 -3.46 12.40 7.70
N ALA A 283 -2.74 11.33 8.06
CA ALA A 283 -3.34 10.09 8.55
C ALA A 283 -4.24 10.33 9.78
N SER A 284 -3.81 11.18 10.72
CA SER A 284 -4.62 11.56 11.89
C SER A 284 -5.93 12.23 11.52
N LYS A 285 -5.95 13.08 10.48
CA LYS A 285 -7.18 13.71 9.97
C LYS A 285 -8.12 12.70 9.30
N ILE A 286 -7.55 11.73 8.56
CA ILE A 286 -8.35 10.66 7.96
C ILE A 286 -9.04 9.84 9.04
N CYS A 287 -8.41 9.59 10.19
CA CYS A 287 -9.06 8.92 11.31
C CYS A 287 -10.27 9.67 11.93
N GLU A 288 -10.49 10.94 11.61
CA GLU A 288 -11.65 11.71 12.09
C GLU A 288 -12.93 11.50 11.26
N VAL A 289 -12.84 10.77 10.15
CA VAL A 289 -13.96 10.42 9.27
C VAL A 289 -14.18 8.91 9.27
N GLU A 290 -15.36 8.47 8.86
CA GLU A 290 -15.66 7.04 8.68
C GLU A 290 -15.11 6.54 7.34
N GLY A 291 -14.53 5.33 7.34
CA GLY A 291 -14.03 4.65 6.17
C GLY A 291 -12.63 5.12 5.73
N ALA A 292 -12.02 4.32 4.86
CA ALA A 292 -10.67 4.57 4.35
C ALA A 292 -10.60 5.71 3.32
N LEU A 293 -11.73 6.05 2.68
CA LEU A 293 -11.83 7.01 1.59
C LEU A 293 -12.88 8.07 1.94
N PRO A 294 -12.49 9.16 2.60
CA PRO A 294 -13.42 10.21 2.95
C PRO A 294 -13.99 10.85 1.68
N ASP A 295 -15.33 10.97 1.62
CA ASP A 295 -15.96 11.81 0.63
C ASP A 295 -15.58 13.27 0.90
N GLU A 296 -14.98 13.94 -0.07
CA GLU A 296 -14.84 15.38 -0.02
C GLU A 296 -16.26 15.99 -0.10
N LYS A 297 -16.69 16.61 1.01
CA LYS A 297 -17.86 17.47 1.04
C LYS A 297 -17.51 18.86 0.55
#